data_5de4e8cb79fe4bc613ba29d1e52e7c01
#
_entry.id   5de4e8cb79fe4bc613ba29d1e52e7c01
#
_cell.length_a   1.000
_cell.length_b   1.000
_cell.length_c   1.000
_cell.angle_alpha   90.00
_cell.angle_beta   90.00
_cell.angle_gamma   90.00
#
_symmetry.space_group_name_H-M   'P 1'
#
loop_
_entity.id
_entity.type
_entity.pdbx_description
1 polymer ?
#
loop_
_entity_poly.entity_id
_entity_poly.type
_entity_poly.pdbx_seq_one_letter_code
_entity_poly.pdbx_strand_id
1 'polypeptide(L)' 'MAIRLGAMDTHIVLTALWDYRETLTIYNDTRPTPELKDKIDSVDRLIESYKKSYFALDRLG' A
#
# COMPACT_ATOMS: atom_id res chain seq x y z
N MET A 1 7.03 17.36 10.83
CA MET A 1 5.58 17.44 11.06
C MET A 1 4.95 16.09 10.90
N ALA A 2 4.27 15.60 11.92
CA ALA A 2 3.61 14.30 11.84
C ALA A 2 2.24 14.47 11.16
N ILE A 3 2.02 13.77 10.07
CA ILE A 3 0.72 13.77 9.41
C ILE A 3 -0.13 12.68 10.06
N ARG A 4 -1.23 13.09 10.67
CA ARG A 4 -2.20 12.15 11.21
C ARG A 4 -3.23 11.83 10.14
N LEU A 5 -3.24 10.57 9.72
CA LEU A 5 -4.26 10.12 8.78
C LEU A 5 -5.45 9.56 9.56
N GLY A 6 -6.63 10.06 9.25
CA GLY A 6 -7.87 9.47 9.76
C GLY A 6 -8.16 8.13 9.08
N ALA A 7 -9.20 7.43 9.54
CA ALA A 7 -9.58 6.13 8.97
C ALA A 7 -9.89 6.25 7.47
N MET A 8 -10.59 7.30 7.08
CA MET A 8 -10.93 7.53 5.67
C MET A 8 -9.68 7.74 4.82
N ASP A 9 -8.75 8.57 5.32
CA ASP A 9 -7.51 8.86 4.60
C ASP A 9 -6.66 7.61 4.46
N THR A 10 -6.59 6.81 5.51
CA THR A 10 -5.85 5.56 5.49
C THR A 10 -6.46 4.60 4.46
N HIS A 11 -7.79 4.53 4.39
CA HIS A 11 -8.49 3.70 3.41
C HIS A 11 -8.17 4.14 1.99
N ILE A 12 -8.14 5.44 1.73
CA ILE A 12 -7.81 5.98 0.41
C ILE A 12 -6.37 5.60 0.04
N VAL A 13 -5.43 5.74 0.97
CA VAL A 13 -4.04 5.37 0.73
C VAL A 13 -3.92 3.87 0.44
N LEU A 14 -4.59 3.03 1.22
CA LEU A 14 -4.58 1.58 1.00
C LEU A 14 -5.12 1.21 -0.37
N THR A 15 -6.24 1.81 -0.78
CA THR A 15 -6.84 1.55 -2.08
C THR A 15 -5.87 1.95 -3.20
N ALA A 16 -5.24 3.10 -3.07
CA ALA A 16 -4.27 3.57 -4.05
C ALA A 16 -3.04 2.65 -4.13
N LEU A 17 -2.58 2.15 -2.99
CA LEU A 17 -1.45 1.23 -2.94
C LEU A 17 -1.80 -0.10 -3.60
N TRP A 18 -3.00 -0.63 -3.37
CA TRP A 18 -3.46 -1.86 -4.01
C TRP A 18 -3.56 -1.71 -5.52
N ASP A 19 -4.10 -0.59 -6.00
CA ASP A 19 -4.18 -0.30 -7.44
C ASP A 19 -2.79 -0.22 -8.04
N TYR A 20 -1.88 0.47 -7.39
CA TYR A 20 -0.50 0.59 -7.86
C TYR A 20 0.20 -0.77 -7.88
N ARG A 21 0.00 -1.56 -6.83
CA ARG A 21 0.58 -2.91 -6.76
C ARG A 21 0.08 -3.79 -7.92
N GLU A 22 -1.21 -3.73 -8.21
CA GLU A 22 -1.79 -4.47 -9.33
C GLU A 22 -1.15 -4.05 -10.66
N THR A 23 -1.01 -2.75 -10.87
CA THR A 23 -0.37 -2.21 -12.06
C THR A 23 1.08 -2.71 -12.18
N LEU A 24 1.83 -2.66 -11.10
CA LEU A 24 3.21 -3.15 -11.08
C LEU A 24 3.28 -4.66 -11.37
N THR A 25 2.34 -5.42 -10.83
CA THR A 25 2.28 -6.87 -11.05
C THR A 25 2.03 -7.17 -12.52
N ILE A 26 1.12 -6.44 -13.15
CA ILE A 26 0.83 -6.60 -14.57
C ILE A 26 2.07 -6.30 -15.41
N TYR A 27 2.76 -5.20 -15.12
CA TYR A 27 4.00 -4.86 -15.82
C TYR A 27 5.08 -5.91 -15.60
N ASN A 28 5.20 -6.42 -14.40
CA ASN A 28 6.20 -7.44 -14.09
C ASN A 28 5.91 -8.75 -14.80
N ASP A 29 4.64 -9.11 -14.98
CA ASP A 29 4.25 -10.31 -15.71
C ASP A 29 4.60 -10.19 -17.20
N THR A 30 4.50 -8.99 -17.75
CA THR A 30 4.80 -8.72 -19.16
C THR A 30 6.30 -8.58 -19.39
N ARG A 31 6.98 -7.84 -18.53
CA ARG A 31 8.43 -7.57 -18.59
C ARG A 31 9.04 -7.59 -17.21
N PRO A 32 9.42 -8.77 -16.71
CA PRO A 32 10.03 -8.83 -15.38
C PRO A 32 11.33 -8.06 -15.31
N THR A 33 11.46 -7.17 -14.33
CA THR A 33 12.71 -6.47 -14.04
C THR A 33 12.95 -6.49 -12.54
N PRO A 34 14.24 -6.44 -12.10
CA PRO A 34 14.53 -6.35 -10.67
C PRO A 34 13.94 -5.11 -10.02
N GLU A 35 13.90 -3.99 -10.75
CA GLU A 35 13.33 -2.75 -10.24
C GLU A 35 11.83 -2.87 -9.95
N LEU A 36 11.09 -3.53 -10.83
CA LEU A 36 9.66 -3.75 -10.62
C LEU A 36 9.42 -4.64 -9.41
N LYS A 37 10.21 -5.69 -9.25
CA LYS A 37 10.10 -6.56 -8.10
C LYS A 37 10.37 -5.81 -6.80
N ASP A 38 11.39 -4.96 -6.78
CA ASP A 38 11.71 -4.16 -5.61
C ASP A 38 10.58 -3.19 -5.27
N LYS A 39 9.96 -2.59 -6.28
CA LYS A 39 8.82 -1.70 -6.08
C LYS A 39 7.63 -2.45 -5.51
N ILE A 40 7.33 -3.65 -6.03
CA ILE A 40 6.25 -4.48 -5.52
C ILE A 40 6.49 -4.82 -4.05
N ASP A 41 7.71 -5.22 -3.70
CA ASP A 41 8.07 -5.55 -2.32
C ASP A 41 7.89 -4.34 -1.39
N SER A 42 8.29 -3.16 -1.85
CA SER A 42 8.14 -1.92 -1.09
C SER A 42 6.67 -1.56 -0.89
N VAL A 43 5.86 -1.69 -1.95
CA VAL A 43 4.43 -1.43 -1.86
C VAL A 43 3.76 -2.43 -0.91
N ASP A 44 4.14 -3.70 -0.95
CA ASP A 44 3.61 -4.70 -0.03
C ASP A 44 3.89 -4.34 1.42
N ARG A 45 5.09 -3.86 1.72
CA ARG A 45 5.43 -3.42 3.08
C ARG A 45 4.62 -2.22 3.52
N LEU A 46 4.41 -1.27 2.60
CA LEU A 46 3.57 -0.11 2.89
C LEU A 46 2.12 -0.52 3.15
N ILE A 47 1.58 -1.43 2.33
CA ILE A 47 0.23 -1.94 2.52
C ILE A 47 0.09 -2.57 3.90
N GLU A 48 1.03 -3.42 4.30
CA GLU A 48 0.99 -4.04 5.61
C GLU A 48 1.03 -3.00 6.74
N SER A 49 1.87 -1.99 6.61
CA SER A 49 1.99 -0.93 7.60
C SER A 49 0.69 -0.14 7.74
N TYR A 50 0.10 0.26 6.62
CA TYR A 50 -1.16 1.02 6.64
C TYR A 50 -2.35 0.16 7.08
N LYS A 51 -2.36 -1.13 6.74
CA LYS A 51 -3.40 -2.04 7.23
C LYS A 51 -3.41 -2.12 8.75
N LYS A 52 -2.24 -2.24 9.35
CA LYS A 52 -2.14 -2.27 10.81
C LYS A 52 -2.66 -0.98 11.43
N SER A 53 -2.31 0.16 10.85
CA SER A 53 -2.80 1.45 11.32
C SER A 53 -4.32 1.57 11.16
N TYR A 54 -4.85 1.13 10.05
CA TYR A 54 -6.29 1.18 9.78
C TYR A 54 -7.07 0.33 10.78
N PHE A 55 -6.62 -0.90 11.03
CA PHE A 55 -7.29 -1.78 11.99
C PHE A 55 -7.17 -1.26 13.42
N ALA A 56 -6.04 -0.63 13.76
CA ALA A 56 -5.88 -0.02 15.07
C ALA A 56 -6.87 1.13 15.27
N LEU A 57 -7.05 1.98 14.23
CA LEU A 57 -8.01 3.07 14.28
C LEU A 57 -9.44 2.56 14.41
N ASP A 58 -9.78 1.50 13.71
CA ASP A 58 -11.11 0.89 13.77
C ASP A 58 -11.40 0.37 15.18
N ARG A 59 -10.42 -0.24 15.82
CA ARG A 59 -10.58 -0.74 17.20
C ARG A 59 -10.73 0.37 18.21
N LEU A 60 -10.12 1.50 17.97
CA LEU A 60 -10.19 2.65 18.88
C LEU A 60 -11.45 3.49 18.66
N GLY A 61 -12.05 3.34 17.53
CA GLY A 61 -13.27 4.02 17.18
C GLY A 61 -14.48 3.33 17.73
#